data_c07c4e27ba114b223f208bc153f6a11e
#
_entry.id   c07c4e27ba114b223f208bc153f6a11e
#
_cell.length_a   1.000
_cell.length_b   1.000
_cell.length_c   1.000
_cell.angle_alpha   90.00
_cell.angle_beta   90.00
_cell.angle_gamma   90.00
#
_symmetry.space_group_name_H-M   'P 1'
#
loop_
_entity.id
_entity.type
_entity.pdbx_description
1 polymer ?
#
loop_
_entity_poly.entity_id
_entity_poly.type
_entity_poly.pdbx_seq_one_letter_code
_entity_poly.pdbx_strand_id
1 'polypeptide(L)'
;MSDKYRFADPGTTLHDMATHFVVHCPKCDGKALINPFEESWRQTCTSCFHVERPGQWYGSMTAYVSVKCRECRHQLTRSVEAGGQWNKLKMKCDNCGDECEYEAHLSKHSIHNGLMTDPVFGLTLWLQKPVGDDVFWAYHYEHLTLLEQYVGAKLRERGVDNKGSKNSLMFSRLPTFITKAGNREEMLKLIHELQMKIK
;
A
#
# COMPACT_ATOMS: atom_id res chain seq x y z
N MET A 1 -18.74 -31.39 14.14
CA MET A 1 -17.40 -31.58 13.50
C MET A 1 -17.04 -30.25 12.90
N SER A 2 -15.94 -29.69 13.33
CA SER A 2 -15.69 -28.27 13.39
C SER A 2 -15.47 -27.61 12.03
N ASP A 3 -16.13 -26.46 11.82
CA ASP A 3 -15.95 -25.49 10.73
C ASP A 3 -14.52 -24.90 10.55
N LYS A 4 -13.57 -25.41 11.31
CA LYS A 4 -12.16 -24.95 11.38
C LYS A 4 -11.38 -25.07 10.06
N TYR A 5 -11.99 -25.68 9.03
CA TYR A 5 -11.36 -25.92 7.73
C TYR A 5 -11.99 -25.16 6.55
N ARG A 6 -12.99 -24.34 6.83
CA ARG A 6 -13.72 -23.58 5.81
C ARG A 6 -13.60 -22.09 6.09
N PHE A 7 -13.20 -21.31 5.09
CA PHE A 7 -13.19 -19.87 5.13
C PHE A 7 -14.35 -19.34 4.27
N ALA A 8 -15.26 -18.60 4.90
CA ALA A 8 -16.26 -17.81 4.21
C ALA A 8 -15.72 -16.38 4.06
N ASP A 9 -15.54 -15.91 2.83
CA ASP A 9 -15.08 -14.55 2.56
C ASP A 9 -16.13 -13.56 3.07
N PRO A 10 -15.80 -12.66 4.02
CA PRO A 10 -16.73 -11.71 4.58
C PRO A 10 -17.18 -10.60 3.61
N GLY A 11 -16.72 -10.63 2.36
CA GLY A 11 -16.99 -9.59 1.39
C GLY A 11 -16.18 -8.31 1.59
N THR A 12 -15.07 -8.39 2.31
CA THR A 12 -14.22 -7.26 2.70
C THR A 12 -13.31 -6.84 1.54
N THR A 13 -13.23 -5.54 1.29
CA THR A 13 -12.26 -4.96 0.37
C THR A 13 -11.00 -4.52 1.12
N LEU A 14 -9.91 -4.27 0.39
CA LEU A 14 -8.71 -3.70 1.00
C LEU A 14 -8.95 -2.29 1.58
N HIS A 15 -9.90 -1.56 1.01
CA HIS A 15 -10.33 -0.25 1.53
C HIS A 15 -11.00 -0.37 2.90
N ASP A 16 -11.83 -1.39 3.11
CA ASP A 16 -12.49 -1.64 4.40
C ASP A 16 -11.46 -2.01 5.49
N MET A 17 -10.33 -2.60 5.09
CA MET A 17 -9.22 -2.90 6.00
C MET A 17 -8.35 -1.68 6.31
N ALA A 18 -8.48 -0.57 5.58
CA ALA A 18 -7.67 0.63 5.78
C ALA A 18 -8.19 1.50 6.95
N THR A 19 -8.47 0.90 8.10
CA THR A 19 -8.99 1.57 9.32
C THR A 19 -7.90 2.19 10.18
N HIS A 20 -6.71 1.61 10.17
CA HIS A 20 -5.50 2.08 10.82
C HIS A 20 -4.30 1.32 10.25
N PHE A 21 -3.08 1.77 10.53
CA PHE A 21 -1.86 1.14 9.99
C PHE A 21 -0.78 1.04 11.06
N VAL A 22 -0.04 -0.08 11.04
CA VAL A 22 1.17 -0.24 11.84
C VAL A 22 2.36 -0.08 10.91
N VAL A 23 3.23 0.89 11.19
CA VAL A 23 4.31 1.33 10.30
C VAL A 23 5.62 1.53 11.04
N HIS A 24 6.70 1.71 10.28
CA HIS A 24 7.96 2.18 10.79
C HIS A 24 7.92 3.70 11.05
N CYS A 25 8.46 4.14 12.17
CA CYS A 25 8.58 5.56 12.50
C CYS A 25 9.63 6.23 11.59
N PRO A 26 9.34 7.39 10.96
CA PRO A 26 10.31 8.06 10.10
C PRO A 26 11.50 8.68 10.86
N LYS A 27 11.47 8.70 12.21
CA LYS A 27 12.54 9.28 13.04
C LYS A 27 13.44 8.26 13.71
N CYS A 28 12.90 7.13 14.17
CA CYS A 28 13.68 6.16 14.94
C CYS A 28 13.53 4.71 14.43
N ASP A 29 12.83 4.52 13.33
CA ASP A 29 12.51 3.21 12.74
C ASP A 29 11.72 2.24 13.66
N GLY A 30 11.38 2.68 14.89
CA GLY A 30 10.55 1.90 15.81
C GLY A 30 9.10 1.80 15.35
N LYS A 31 8.33 0.96 16.05
CA LYS A 31 6.90 0.77 15.76
C LYS A 31 6.11 2.07 15.95
N ALA A 32 5.27 2.41 14.97
CA ALA A 32 4.37 3.55 15.02
C ALA A 32 2.97 3.17 14.51
N LEU A 33 1.98 3.91 14.99
CA LEU A 33 0.57 3.71 14.67
C LEU A 33 0.04 4.91 13.89
N ILE A 34 -0.67 4.66 12.81
CA ILE A 34 -1.45 5.65 12.08
C ILE A 34 -2.92 5.37 12.38
N ASN A 35 -3.58 6.31 13.03
CA ASN A 35 -4.99 6.21 13.39
C ASN A 35 -5.77 7.40 12.83
N PRO A 36 -7.09 7.24 12.60
CA PRO A 36 -8.00 8.36 12.39
C PRO A 36 -7.91 9.32 13.57
N PHE A 37 -7.88 10.62 13.29
CA PHE A 37 -7.85 11.67 14.29
C PHE A 37 -8.57 12.90 13.75
N GLU A 38 -9.69 13.28 14.40
CA GLU A 38 -10.60 14.32 13.91
C GLU A 38 -11.07 13.96 12.47
N GLU A 39 -11.03 14.90 11.54
CA GLU A 39 -11.38 14.69 10.13
C GLU A 39 -10.19 14.22 9.28
N SER A 40 -9.11 13.72 9.90
CA SER A 40 -7.86 13.41 9.24
C SER A 40 -7.19 12.15 9.85
N TRP A 41 -5.87 12.07 9.73
CA TRP A 41 -5.03 10.99 10.22
C TRP A 41 -3.91 11.52 11.12
N ARG A 42 -3.44 10.71 12.03
CA ARG A 42 -2.28 11.01 12.86
C ARG A 42 -1.41 9.78 13.04
N GLN A 43 -0.12 9.94 12.77
CA GLN A 43 0.89 8.95 13.12
C GLN A 43 1.45 9.28 14.50
N THR A 44 1.66 8.25 15.34
CA THR A 44 2.29 8.35 16.66
C THR A 44 3.26 7.19 16.86
N CYS A 45 4.52 7.49 17.14
CA CYS A 45 5.53 6.49 17.47
C CYS A 45 5.40 6.00 18.91
N THR A 46 5.47 4.69 19.12
CA THR A 46 5.42 4.08 20.45
C THR A 46 6.75 4.15 21.21
N SER A 47 7.87 4.43 20.52
CA SER A 47 9.22 4.43 21.09
C SER A 47 9.75 5.85 21.34
N CYS A 48 9.75 6.73 20.33
CA CYS A 48 10.28 8.08 20.45
C CYS A 48 9.20 9.16 20.60
N PHE A 49 7.92 8.76 20.62
CA PHE A 49 6.76 9.66 20.75
C PHE A 49 6.63 10.71 19.65
N HIS A 50 7.36 10.53 18.53
CA HIS A 50 7.21 11.39 17.36
C HIS A 50 5.77 11.33 16.86
N VAL A 51 5.20 12.50 16.56
CA VAL A 51 3.85 12.65 16.00
C VAL A 51 3.95 13.31 14.65
N GLU A 52 3.24 12.75 13.64
CA GLU A 52 3.13 13.34 12.30
C GLU A 52 1.66 13.54 11.94
N ARG A 53 1.40 14.61 11.15
CA ARG A 53 0.10 14.92 10.57
C ARG A 53 0.21 14.88 9.04
N PRO A 54 -0.90 14.67 8.28
CA PRO A 54 -0.85 14.68 6.82
C PRO A 54 -0.29 15.99 6.26
N GLY A 55 0.41 15.86 5.13
CA GLY A 55 1.13 16.95 4.46
C GLY A 55 2.54 16.53 4.02
N GLN A 56 3.15 15.61 4.77
CA GLN A 56 4.41 14.97 4.39
C GLN A 56 4.13 13.59 3.77
N TRP A 57 4.80 13.30 2.65
CA TRP A 57 4.82 11.99 2.03
C TRP A 57 6.23 11.42 2.07
N TYR A 58 6.39 10.21 2.59
CA TYR A 58 7.68 9.52 2.78
C TYR A 58 7.95 8.45 1.73
N GLY A 59 6.93 8.01 1.00
CA GLY A 59 7.03 6.99 -0.04
C GLY A 59 7.53 7.54 -1.37
N SER A 60 7.66 6.65 -2.35
CA SER A 60 7.98 7.03 -3.73
C SER A 60 6.83 7.77 -4.39
N MET A 61 7.15 8.75 -5.22
CA MET A 61 6.21 9.46 -6.08
C MET A 61 6.77 9.60 -7.48
N THR A 62 5.88 9.70 -8.47
CA THR A 62 6.21 10.06 -9.84
C THR A 62 5.47 11.34 -10.23
N ALA A 63 6.19 12.30 -10.76
CA ALA A 63 5.61 13.47 -11.42
C ALA A 63 5.49 13.19 -12.92
N TYR A 64 4.28 13.35 -13.45
CA TYR A 64 3.95 13.05 -14.83
C TYR A 64 3.30 14.26 -15.50
N VAL A 65 3.77 14.59 -16.70
CA VAL A 65 3.18 15.61 -17.59
C VAL A 65 2.87 14.98 -18.94
N SER A 66 1.67 15.22 -19.45
CA SER A 66 1.26 14.88 -20.82
C SER A 66 0.40 16.00 -21.36
N VAL A 67 1.02 16.89 -22.15
CA VAL A 67 0.42 18.13 -22.64
C VAL A 67 0.85 18.41 -24.08
N LYS A 68 0.15 19.33 -24.74
CA LYS A 68 0.59 19.87 -26.03
C LYS A 68 1.47 21.09 -25.81
N CYS A 69 2.57 21.20 -26.55
CA CYS A 69 3.42 22.39 -26.58
C CYS A 69 2.57 23.63 -26.86
N ARG A 70 2.84 24.71 -26.14
CA ARG A 70 2.09 25.98 -26.28
C ARG A 70 2.28 26.62 -27.63
N GLU A 71 3.49 26.52 -28.21
CA GLU A 71 3.86 27.14 -29.46
C GLU A 71 3.45 26.31 -30.70
N CYS A 72 3.88 25.05 -30.77
CA CYS A 72 3.72 24.23 -31.99
C CYS A 72 2.71 23.10 -31.85
N ARG A 73 2.06 22.92 -30.70
CA ARG A 73 1.06 21.87 -30.41
C ARG A 73 1.61 20.43 -30.48
N HIS A 74 2.93 20.26 -30.56
CA HIS A 74 3.56 18.95 -30.46
C HIS A 74 3.26 18.30 -29.11
N GLN A 75 3.04 16.97 -29.07
CA GLN A 75 2.77 16.25 -27.83
C GLN A 75 4.04 16.14 -27.00
N LEU A 76 3.96 16.61 -25.77
CA LEU A 76 5.03 16.51 -24.76
C LEU A 76 4.62 15.54 -23.68
N THR A 77 5.48 14.57 -23.38
CA THR A 77 5.27 13.61 -22.28
C THR A 77 6.56 13.44 -21.51
N ARG A 78 6.48 13.54 -20.20
CA ARG A 78 7.62 13.34 -19.31
C ARG A 78 7.17 12.75 -17.99
N SER A 79 7.94 11.77 -17.49
CA SER A 79 7.76 11.16 -16.19
C SER A 79 9.10 11.17 -15.46
N VAL A 80 9.12 11.61 -14.21
CA VAL A 80 10.32 11.64 -13.37
C VAL A 80 9.97 11.22 -11.95
N GLU A 81 10.91 10.61 -11.25
CA GLU A 81 10.75 10.40 -9.81
C GLU A 81 10.70 11.73 -9.10
N ALA A 82 9.68 11.91 -8.26
CA ALA A 82 9.47 13.13 -7.50
C ALA A 82 10.02 12.96 -6.08
N GLY A 83 11.04 13.73 -5.74
CA GLY A 83 11.61 13.79 -4.39
C GLY A 83 11.07 15.00 -3.61
N GLY A 84 9.77 15.05 -3.27
CA GLY A 84 9.23 16.16 -2.50
C GLY A 84 7.98 16.82 -3.09
N GLN A 85 7.65 18.03 -2.64
CA GLN A 85 6.37 18.73 -2.92
C GLN A 85 6.35 19.54 -4.22
N TRP A 86 7.25 19.34 -5.16
CA TRP A 86 7.23 20.09 -6.41
C TRP A 86 6.25 19.47 -7.42
N ASN A 87 5.41 20.32 -7.97
CA ASN A 87 4.35 19.93 -8.90
C ASN A 87 4.54 20.54 -10.31
N LYS A 88 5.73 21.01 -10.65
CA LYS A 88 6.04 21.57 -11.95
C LYS A 88 7.26 20.92 -12.56
N LEU A 89 7.20 20.64 -13.87
CA LEU A 89 8.29 20.12 -14.67
C LEU A 89 8.65 21.12 -15.77
N LYS A 90 9.94 21.49 -15.82
CA LYS A 90 10.48 22.22 -16.96
C LYS A 90 10.67 21.25 -18.13
N MET A 91 10.08 21.55 -19.27
CA MET A 91 10.14 20.73 -20.48
C MET A 91 10.57 21.58 -21.67
N LYS A 92 11.41 21.00 -22.52
CA LYS A 92 11.81 21.55 -23.81
C LYS A 92 11.08 20.78 -24.90
N CYS A 93 10.51 21.50 -25.85
CA CYS A 93 9.85 20.92 -26.99
C CYS A 93 10.88 20.47 -28.05
N ASP A 94 10.89 19.18 -28.37
CA ASP A 94 11.83 18.64 -29.37
C ASP A 94 11.53 19.12 -30.79
N ASN A 95 10.30 19.60 -31.06
CA ASN A 95 9.89 20.07 -32.37
C ASN A 95 10.21 21.55 -32.64
N CYS A 96 10.01 22.45 -31.65
CA CYS A 96 10.21 23.90 -31.85
C CYS A 96 11.27 24.51 -30.93
N GLY A 97 11.80 23.76 -29.98
CA GLY A 97 12.81 24.23 -29.03
C GLY A 97 12.28 25.07 -27.88
N ASP A 98 10.98 25.38 -27.83
CA ASP A 98 10.37 26.15 -26.75
C ASP A 98 10.56 25.46 -25.39
N GLU A 99 10.84 26.23 -24.36
CA GLU A 99 11.03 25.76 -23.00
C GLU A 99 10.00 26.39 -22.06
N CYS A 100 9.15 25.55 -21.46
CA CYS A 100 8.13 26.00 -20.51
C CYS A 100 8.04 25.10 -19.29
N GLU A 101 7.50 25.66 -18.20
CA GLU A 101 7.08 24.89 -17.04
C GLU A 101 5.62 24.48 -17.17
N TYR A 102 5.35 23.21 -16.90
CA TYR A 102 4.03 22.61 -16.92
C TYR A 102 3.70 22.01 -15.55
N GLU A 103 2.45 22.14 -15.13
CA GLU A 103 1.97 21.44 -13.94
C GLU A 103 2.02 19.94 -14.14
N ALA A 104 2.56 19.23 -13.15
CA ALA A 104 2.70 17.79 -13.16
C ALA A 104 1.65 17.14 -12.27
N HIS A 105 1.10 16.03 -12.72
CA HIS A 105 0.31 15.15 -11.88
C HIS A 105 1.25 14.30 -11.01
N LEU A 106 1.05 14.35 -9.69
CA LEU A 106 1.80 13.56 -8.74
C LEU A 106 1.07 12.23 -8.47
N SER A 107 1.74 11.12 -8.73
CA SER A 107 1.27 9.78 -8.44
C SER A 107 2.07 9.19 -7.28
N LYS A 108 1.40 8.89 -6.17
CA LYS A 108 1.98 8.20 -5.02
C LYS A 108 2.03 6.70 -5.28
N HIS A 109 3.13 6.06 -4.91
CA HIS A 109 3.30 4.62 -5.05
C HIS A 109 3.11 3.92 -3.70
N SER A 110 2.46 2.75 -3.74
CA SER A 110 2.28 1.89 -2.57
C SER A 110 3.51 1.03 -2.24
N ILE A 111 4.54 1.07 -3.11
CA ILE A 111 5.81 0.36 -2.93
C ILE A 111 6.93 1.39 -2.92
N HIS A 112 7.79 1.30 -1.91
CA HIS A 112 9.01 2.07 -1.79
C HIS A 112 10.16 1.13 -1.41
N ASN A 113 11.26 1.15 -2.18
CA ASN A 113 12.41 0.24 -1.99
C ASN A 113 12.04 -1.25 -1.87
N GLY A 114 11.08 -1.70 -2.69
CA GLY A 114 10.61 -3.09 -2.70
C GLY A 114 9.69 -3.46 -1.52
N LEU A 115 9.32 -2.52 -0.66
CA LEU A 115 8.45 -2.74 0.49
C LEU A 115 7.13 -2.00 0.34
N MET A 116 6.07 -2.56 0.92
CA MET A 116 4.75 -1.92 0.94
C MET A 116 4.72 -0.76 1.93
N THR A 117 4.00 0.29 1.55
CA THR A 117 3.81 1.50 2.36
C THR A 117 2.34 1.75 2.67
N ASP A 118 2.07 2.51 3.72
CA ASP A 118 0.72 2.97 4.03
C ASP A 118 0.23 4.03 3.03
N PRO A 119 -1.10 4.15 2.81
CA PRO A 119 -1.65 5.07 1.82
C PRO A 119 -1.74 6.53 2.28
N VAL A 120 -1.46 6.83 3.55
CA VAL A 120 -1.63 8.17 4.15
C VAL A 120 -0.34 8.97 4.12
N PHE A 121 0.74 8.37 4.63
CA PHE A 121 2.06 9.01 4.76
C PHE A 121 3.12 8.39 3.86
N GLY A 122 2.88 7.19 3.30
CA GLY A 122 3.88 6.45 2.53
C GLY A 122 4.98 5.85 3.40
N LEU A 123 4.73 5.65 4.68
CA LEU A 123 5.66 4.99 5.59
C LEU A 123 5.63 3.48 5.37
N THR A 124 6.78 2.85 5.49
CA THR A 124 6.94 1.40 5.35
C THR A 124 6.08 0.66 6.38
N LEU A 125 5.28 -0.32 5.93
CA LEU A 125 4.46 -1.13 6.82
C LEU A 125 5.35 -1.95 7.77
N TRP A 126 4.92 -2.08 9.03
CA TRP A 126 5.61 -2.88 10.05
C TRP A 126 5.42 -4.38 9.85
N LEU A 127 4.21 -4.76 9.44
CA LEU A 127 3.82 -6.15 9.26
C LEU A 127 4.04 -6.59 7.81
N GLN A 128 5.29 -6.77 7.43
CA GLN A 128 5.63 -7.29 6.11
C GLN A 128 6.93 -8.09 6.12
N LYS A 129 7.08 -8.94 5.12
CA LYS A 129 8.28 -9.75 4.89
C LYS A 129 8.42 -10.06 3.41
N PRO A 130 9.63 -9.89 2.81
CA PRO A 130 9.90 -10.35 1.45
C PRO A 130 9.73 -11.87 1.32
N VAL A 131 9.17 -12.32 0.19
CA VAL A 131 8.97 -13.73 -0.18
C VAL A 131 9.34 -13.89 -1.65
N GLY A 132 10.60 -14.29 -1.93
CA GLY A 132 11.14 -14.24 -3.28
C GLY A 132 11.16 -12.82 -3.82
N ASP A 133 10.56 -12.62 -5.01
CA ASP A 133 10.41 -11.31 -5.65
C ASP A 133 9.16 -10.54 -5.19
N ASP A 134 8.33 -11.15 -4.34
CA ASP A 134 7.11 -10.58 -3.80
C ASP A 134 7.28 -10.12 -2.34
N VAL A 135 6.25 -9.47 -1.80
CA VAL A 135 6.17 -9.07 -0.39
C VAL A 135 4.86 -9.54 0.21
N PHE A 136 4.93 -10.32 1.29
CA PHE A 136 3.78 -10.57 2.15
C PHE A 136 3.62 -9.39 3.12
N TRP A 137 2.39 -8.88 3.30
CA TRP A 137 2.14 -7.71 4.14
C TRP A 137 0.71 -7.67 4.69
N ALA A 138 0.55 -6.94 5.78
CA ALA A 138 -0.75 -6.58 6.36
C ALA A 138 -0.69 -5.15 6.94
N TYR A 139 -1.83 -4.44 6.94
CA TYR A 139 -1.92 -3.10 7.52
C TYR A 139 -1.81 -3.11 9.05
N HIS A 140 -2.48 -4.08 9.69
CA HIS A 140 -2.59 -4.21 11.15
C HIS A 140 -2.89 -5.66 11.53
N TYR A 141 -3.05 -5.91 12.82
CA TYR A 141 -3.21 -7.26 13.37
C TYR A 141 -4.46 -7.98 12.87
N GLU A 142 -5.59 -7.29 12.81
CA GLU A 142 -6.87 -7.86 12.35
C GLU A 142 -6.80 -8.27 10.87
N HIS A 143 -6.14 -7.46 10.03
CA HIS A 143 -5.86 -7.83 8.64
C HIS A 143 -4.99 -9.10 8.58
N LEU A 144 -3.94 -9.17 9.40
CA LEU A 144 -3.05 -10.34 9.46
C LEU A 144 -3.81 -11.60 9.93
N THR A 145 -4.68 -11.48 10.93
CA THR A 145 -5.53 -12.57 11.43
C THR A 145 -6.50 -13.07 10.37
N LEU A 146 -7.07 -12.16 9.60
CA LEU A 146 -7.98 -12.53 8.51
C LEU A 146 -7.24 -13.27 7.39
N LEU A 147 -6.01 -12.86 7.06
CA LEU A 147 -5.13 -13.57 6.13
C LEU A 147 -4.75 -14.95 6.67
N GLU A 148 -4.50 -15.11 7.98
CA GLU A 148 -4.22 -16.39 8.63
C GLU A 148 -5.40 -17.37 8.46
N GLN A 149 -6.62 -16.90 8.75
CA GLN A 149 -7.83 -17.70 8.58
C GLN A 149 -8.01 -18.15 7.13
N TYR A 150 -7.79 -17.25 6.16
CA TYR A 150 -7.85 -17.58 4.75
C TYR A 150 -6.80 -18.61 4.33
N VAL A 151 -5.55 -18.41 4.70
CA VAL A 151 -4.44 -19.31 4.34
C VAL A 151 -4.61 -20.67 5.01
N GLY A 152 -5.04 -20.72 6.28
CA GLY A 152 -5.25 -21.94 7.05
C GLY A 152 -6.41 -22.81 6.56
N ALA A 153 -7.39 -22.21 5.88
CA ALA A 153 -8.57 -22.93 5.42
C ALA A 153 -8.29 -23.92 4.29
N LYS A 154 -8.85 -25.13 4.39
CA LYS A 154 -8.81 -26.14 3.32
C LYS A 154 -9.81 -25.81 2.20
N LEU A 155 -10.97 -25.28 2.56
CA LEU A 155 -12.03 -24.87 1.65
C LEU A 155 -12.20 -23.34 1.79
N ARG A 156 -12.28 -22.64 0.66
CA ARG A 156 -12.41 -21.19 0.59
C ARG A 156 -13.62 -20.86 -0.26
N GLU A 157 -14.60 -20.18 0.34
CA GLU A 157 -15.76 -19.67 -0.38
C GLU A 157 -15.44 -18.25 -0.87
N ARG A 158 -15.86 -17.94 -2.08
CA ARG A 158 -15.75 -16.60 -2.63
C ARG A 158 -16.96 -15.76 -2.20
N GLY A 159 -16.69 -14.65 -1.55
CA GLY A 159 -17.68 -13.64 -1.24
C GLY A 159 -18.07 -12.80 -2.45
N VAL A 160 -18.97 -11.87 -2.22
CA VAL A 160 -19.32 -10.76 -3.11
C VAL A 160 -19.30 -9.47 -2.28
N ASP A 161 -18.88 -8.35 -2.88
CA ASP A 161 -18.98 -7.06 -2.20
C ASP A 161 -20.45 -6.58 -2.12
N ASN A 162 -20.66 -5.45 -1.43
CA ASN A 162 -21.98 -4.83 -1.26
C ASN A 162 -22.67 -4.46 -2.58
N LYS A 163 -21.95 -4.48 -3.71
CA LYS A 163 -22.46 -4.24 -5.07
C LYS A 163 -22.57 -5.53 -5.90
N GLY A 164 -22.34 -6.69 -5.29
CA GLY A 164 -22.35 -8.01 -5.96
C GLY A 164 -21.11 -8.31 -6.80
N SER A 165 -20.04 -7.50 -6.73
CA SER A 165 -18.79 -7.75 -7.44
C SER A 165 -17.88 -8.71 -6.66
N LYS A 166 -17.28 -9.66 -7.37
CA LYS A 166 -16.26 -10.56 -6.81
C LYS A 166 -14.82 -10.04 -6.99
N ASN A 167 -14.61 -9.11 -7.91
CA ASN A 167 -13.27 -8.67 -8.31
C ASN A 167 -12.70 -7.54 -7.44
N SER A 168 -13.51 -6.88 -6.64
CA SER A 168 -13.11 -5.83 -5.70
C SER A 168 -12.65 -6.37 -4.35
N LEU A 169 -12.97 -7.63 -4.05
CA LEU A 169 -12.66 -8.24 -2.76
C LEU A 169 -11.17 -8.47 -2.57
N MET A 170 -10.71 -8.28 -1.33
CA MET A 170 -9.32 -8.42 -0.93
C MET A 170 -8.77 -9.80 -1.31
N PHE A 171 -9.50 -10.88 -0.99
CA PHE A 171 -9.05 -12.25 -1.24
C PHE A 171 -9.01 -12.65 -2.71
N SER A 172 -9.79 -11.99 -3.57
CA SER A 172 -9.76 -12.25 -5.02
C SER A 172 -8.54 -11.64 -5.71
N ARG A 173 -7.84 -10.73 -5.03
CA ARG A 173 -6.64 -10.02 -5.53
C ARG A 173 -5.33 -10.46 -4.86
N LEU A 174 -5.40 -11.45 -3.98
CA LEU A 174 -4.18 -11.96 -3.34
C LEU A 174 -3.25 -12.59 -4.38
N PRO A 175 -1.94 -12.34 -4.29
CA PRO A 175 -0.93 -12.96 -5.13
C PRO A 175 -0.96 -14.49 -5.04
N THR A 176 -0.52 -15.15 -6.11
CA THR A 176 -0.52 -16.61 -6.21
C THR A 176 0.32 -17.28 -5.13
N PHE A 177 1.42 -16.67 -4.70
CA PHE A 177 2.26 -17.23 -3.64
C PHE A 177 1.52 -17.35 -2.31
N ILE A 178 0.53 -16.50 -2.01
CA ILE A 178 -0.32 -16.59 -0.81
C ILE A 178 -1.44 -17.62 -0.99
N THR A 179 -2.02 -17.70 -2.20
CA THR A 179 -3.22 -18.53 -2.45
C THR A 179 -2.92 -19.99 -2.74
N LYS A 180 -1.69 -20.32 -3.17
CA LYS A 180 -1.26 -21.67 -3.57
C LYS A 180 -1.22 -22.61 -2.37
N ALA A 181 -1.92 -23.75 -2.49
CA ALA A 181 -2.04 -24.73 -1.41
C ALA A 181 -0.68 -25.27 -0.93
N GLY A 182 0.30 -25.42 -1.83
CA GLY A 182 1.65 -25.92 -1.50
C GLY A 182 2.46 -24.97 -0.59
N ASN A 183 2.10 -23.67 -0.56
CA ASN A 183 2.81 -22.68 0.25
C ASN A 183 2.15 -22.44 1.62
N ARG A 184 1.08 -23.18 1.93
CA ARG A 184 0.26 -22.91 3.13
C ARG A 184 1.06 -22.92 4.42
N GLU A 185 1.87 -23.94 4.65
CA GLU A 185 2.65 -24.08 5.89
C GLU A 185 3.68 -22.96 6.02
N GLU A 186 4.35 -22.62 4.94
CA GLU A 186 5.32 -21.52 4.89
C GLU A 186 4.64 -20.18 5.19
N MET A 187 3.49 -19.91 4.57
CA MET A 187 2.72 -18.68 4.81
C MET A 187 2.20 -18.60 6.24
N LEU A 188 1.70 -19.69 6.82
CA LEU A 188 1.26 -19.71 8.22
C LEU A 188 2.41 -19.45 9.19
N LYS A 189 3.59 -20.02 8.93
CA LYS A 189 4.79 -19.75 9.71
C LYS A 189 5.19 -18.27 9.63
N LEU A 190 5.20 -17.70 8.43
CA LEU A 190 5.50 -16.28 8.20
C LEU A 190 4.50 -15.37 8.92
N ILE A 191 3.20 -15.67 8.84
CA ILE A 191 2.14 -14.93 9.53
C ILE A 191 2.38 -14.96 11.05
N HIS A 192 2.69 -16.14 11.59
CA HIS A 192 2.97 -16.29 13.01
C HIS A 192 4.20 -15.48 13.45
N GLU A 193 5.27 -15.46 12.66
CA GLU A 193 6.45 -14.63 12.90
C GLU A 193 6.08 -13.14 12.95
N LEU A 194 5.20 -12.67 12.04
CA LEU A 194 4.74 -11.28 12.03
C LEU A 194 3.83 -10.95 13.23
N GLN A 195 3.00 -11.89 13.67
CA GLN A 195 2.17 -11.71 14.88
C GLN A 195 3.02 -11.51 16.13
N MET A 196 4.16 -12.18 16.23
CA MET A 196 5.10 -12.04 17.36
C MET A 196 5.76 -10.66 17.41
N LYS A 197 5.86 -9.92 16.29
CA LYS A 197 6.39 -8.54 16.26
C LYS A 197 5.47 -7.49 16.93
N ILE A 198 4.21 -7.83 17.18
CA ILE A 198 3.22 -6.88 17.72
C ILE A 198 3.18 -6.94 19.24
N LYS A 199 3.55 -8.05 19.83
CA LYS A 199 3.68 -8.22 21.26
C LYS A 199 4.88 -7.45 21.81
#